data_d9703bb41de2bf34a57dbbe3657da805
#
_entry.id   d9703bb41de2bf34a57dbbe3657da805
#
_cell.length_a   1.000
_cell.length_b   1.000
_cell.length_c   1.000
_cell.angle_alpha   90.00
_cell.angle_beta   90.00
_cell.angle_gamma   90.00
#
_symmetry.space_group_name_H-M   'P 1'
#
loop_
_entity.id
_entity.type
_entity.pdbx_description
1 polymer ?
#
loop_
_entity_poly.entity_id
_entity_poly.type
_entity_poly.pdbx_seq_one_letter_code
_entity_poly.pdbx_strand_id
1 'polypeptide(L)'
;MKTSRFHALSCACALFCAAFSSCSEEKLIINGSITLSEPQAAEGASVNGGDVTFEYAGGEIALPLTMTTNAPEADVVYTYSVKSNADWCAAGIENNVLKLSVKPTAEKAEKTGTVDLTVACSDETAELTPLTLNVKQNAFASVFDMVIVNPGTFKFGEGKNKTDGSTYAQSYAHEVTLTKGYYIATTVVTQKIYEEVMGKNPSYSKFVGDNYPVNNMTWSEACEFCNKLSEKEGLTPVYTPGEIITVSDGWSYMKMQDYKYDHATAGNGYRLPTEAEWEFAAKGGEEGCKNPTIFSGSDVADEVGWFENNSKVGGSPALHEVAQKKPNGLGLYDMSGNVSEWCFDWAYKYKDELQTTDPETDPVGAPESRNGGKIIRGGYYSGTDYKGKLWDSNYQAGAESRSTTGFRVVRSIK
;
A
#
# COMPACT_ATOMS: atom_id res chain seq x y z
N MET A 1 -26.23 29.36 -72.56
CA MET A 1 -26.10 30.54 -73.44
C MET A 1 -24.65 30.98 -73.45
N LYS A 2 -24.11 30.96 -74.63
CA LYS A 2 -22.97 31.74 -75.22
C LYS A 2 -21.60 31.50 -74.58
N THR A 3 -20.74 30.71 -75.17
CA THR A 3 -19.86 30.86 -76.33
C THR A 3 -18.66 31.75 -76.01
N SER A 4 -17.47 31.16 -76.02
CA SER A 4 -16.41 31.05 -77.01
C SER A 4 -15.54 32.32 -77.08
N ARG A 5 -14.22 32.23 -77.12
CA ARG A 5 -13.41 31.91 -78.30
C ARG A 5 -11.94 31.84 -77.95
N PHE A 6 -11.26 30.96 -78.60
CA PHE A 6 -9.86 30.82 -78.92
C PHE A 6 -9.16 32.13 -79.44
N HIS A 7 -7.87 32.21 -79.14
CA HIS A 7 -6.92 32.54 -80.16
C HIS A 7 -5.49 32.05 -79.83
N ALA A 8 -4.99 31.24 -80.72
CA ALA A 8 -3.61 30.80 -80.79
C ALA A 8 -2.85 31.76 -81.68
N LEU A 9 -1.59 31.97 -81.46
CA LEU A 9 -0.53 32.27 -82.45
C LEU A 9 0.84 32.20 -81.74
N SER A 10 1.61 31.29 -82.04
CA SER A 10 2.66 30.98 -83.03
C SER A 10 4.03 31.51 -82.66
N CYS A 11 4.91 30.54 -82.53
CA CYS A 11 6.36 30.47 -82.85
C CYS A 11 7.23 31.73 -82.88
N ALA A 12 8.29 31.65 -82.06
CA ALA A 12 9.62 32.03 -82.56
C ALA A 12 10.67 31.22 -81.80
N CYS A 13 11.38 30.35 -82.51
CA CYS A 13 12.64 29.72 -82.06
C CYS A 13 13.74 30.77 -81.86
N ALA A 14 14.38 30.68 -80.69
CA ALA A 14 15.75 31.20 -80.54
C ALA A 14 16.49 30.14 -79.65
N LEU A 15 17.43 29.46 -80.31
CA LEU A 15 18.50 28.71 -79.67
C LEU A 15 19.30 29.65 -78.75
N PHE A 16 19.40 29.31 -77.48
CA PHE A 16 20.53 29.72 -76.67
C PHE A 16 21.04 28.55 -75.84
N CYS A 17 22.33 28.36 -75.88
CA CYS A 17 23.13 27.31 -75.37
C CYS A 17 23.00 27.11 -73.88
N ALA A 18 23.12 25.83 -73.54
CA ALA A 18 23.29 25.21 -72.27
C ALA A 18 24.17 25.99 -71.26
N ALA A 19 23.63 26.19 -70.07
CA ALA A 19 24.37 26.09 -68.86
C ALA A 19 23.62 25.07 -68.02
N PHE A 20 24.12 23.82 -67.95
CA PHE A 20 23.76 22.87 -66.91
C PHE A 20 24.28 23.48 -65.59
N SER A 21 23.50 24.26 -64.91
CA SER A 21 23.64 24.38 -63.50
C SER A 21 22.94 23.14 -62.90
N SER A 22 23.73 22.17 -62.45
CA SER A 22 23.25 21.16 -61.53
C SER A 22 22.70 21.91 -60.33
N CYS A 23 21.39 22.15 -60.30
CA CYS A 23 20.69 22.38 -59.06
C CYS A 23 20.82 21.08 -58.29
N SER A 24 21.83 20.95 -57.46
CA SER A 24 21.78 20.03 -56.38
C SER A 24 20.59 20.50 -55.56
N GLU A 25 19.46 19.78 -55.62
CA GLU A 25 18.44 19.91 -54.61
C GLU A 25 19.16 19.67 -53.27
N GLU A 26 19.40 20.75 -52.51
CA GLU A 26 19.84 20.59 -51.12
C GLU A 26 18.76 19.80 -50.46
N LYS A 27 19.06 18.54 -50.16
CA LYS A 27 18.14 17.65 -49.43
C LYS A 27 17.86 18.32 -48.09
N LEU A 28 16.59 18.66 -47.84
CA LEU A 28 16.17 19.25 -46.58
C LEU A 28 16.49 18.28 -45.48
N ILE A 29 17.40 18.63 -44.57
CA ILE A 29 17.66 17.84 -43.38
C ILE A 29 16.48 18.04 -42.44
N ILE A 30 15.82 16.94 -42.09
CA ILE A 30 14.73 16.95 -41.12
C ILE A 30 15.31 17.11 -39.73
N ASN A 31 15.03 18.24 -39.11
CA ASN A 31 15.36 18.48 -37.68
C ASN A 31 14.08 18.43 -36.85
N GLY A 32 14.16 17.80 -35.71
CA GLY A 32 12.99 17.73 -34.84
C GLY A 32 13.31 17.28 -33.41
N SER A 33 12.37 17.56 -32.54
CA SER A 33 12.45 17.18 -31.13
C SER A 33 11.09 16.67 -30.61
N ILE A 34 11.15 15.76 -29.65
CA ILE A 34 9.97 15.28 -28.91
C ILE A 34 9.55 16.32 -27.90
N THR A 35 8.27 16.64 -27.86
CA THR A 35 7.64 17.46 -26.83
C THR A 35 6.54 16.69 -26.14
N LEU A 36 6.35 16.98 -24.85
CA LEU A 36 5.25 16.44 -24.05
C LEU A 36 4.11 17.44 -24.02
N SER A 37 2.90 16.94 -24.20
CA SER A 37 1.69 17.70 -23.91
C SER A 37 1.26 17.51 -22.45
N GLU A 38 0.28 18.30 -22.01
CA GLU A 38 -0.33 18.14 -20.70
C GLU A 38 -0.79 16.69 -20.49
N PRO A 39 -0.65 16.15 -19.26
CA PRO A 39 -1.05 14.79 -18.96
C PRO A 39 -2.54 14.54 -19.26
N GLN A 40 -2.84 13.45 -19.95
CA GLN A 40 -4.22 13.00 -20.16
C GLN A 40 -4.78 12.33 -18.91
N ALA A 41 -3.92 11.67 -18.12
CA ALA A 41 -4.22 11.08 -16.83
C ALA A 41 -2.98 11.19 -15.95
N ALA A 42 -3.18 11.54 -14.68
CA ALA A 42 -2.14 11.55 -13.66
C ALA A 42 -2.76 11.13 -12.33
N GLU A 43 -2.46 9.94 -11.87
CA GLU A 43 -2.86 9.43 -10.57
C GLU A 43 -1.61 9.19 -9.73
N GLY A 44 -1.51 9.86 -8.58
CA GLY A 44 -0.35 9.77 -7.71
C GLY A 44 0.96 10.29 -8.32
N ALA A 45 0.89 11.10 -9.40
CA ALA A 45 2.05 11.64 -10.08
C ALA A 45 1.84 13.11 -10.49
N SER A 46 2.93 13.84 -10.66
CA SER A 46 2.95 15.21 -11.18
C SER A 46 4.07 15.38 -12.20
N VAL A 47 3.91 16.35 -13.10
CA VAL A 47 4.90 16.69 -14.14
C VAL A 47 5.23 18.17 -14.06
N ASN A 48 6.52 18.48 -14.16
CA ASN A 48 7.01 19.85 -14.29
C ASN A 48 8.15 19.88 -15.30
N GLY A 49 7.86 20.27 -16.54
CA GLY A 49 8.83 20.20 -17.64
C GLY A 49 9.28 18.77 -17.93
N GLY A 50 10.57 18.50 -17.78
CA GLY A 50 11.16 17.16 -17.95
C GLY A 50 11.20 16.31 -16.68
N ASP A 51 10.62 16.77 -15.57
CA ASP A 51 10.64 16.09 -14.29
C ASP A 51 9.28 15.47 -13.99
N VAL A 52 9.24 14.17 -13.71
CA VAL A 52 8.04 13.41 -13.30
C VAL A 52 8.24 12.93 -11.89
N THR A 53 7.35 13.35 -10.98
CA THR A 53 7.40 12.93 -9.57
C THR A 53 6.19 12.07 -9.23
N PHE A 54 6.45 10.90 -8.67
CA PHE A 54 5.45 9.99 -8.11
C PHE A 54 5.43 10.09 -6.59
N GLU A 55 4.26 9.98 -6.00
CA GLU A 55 4.12 9.81 -4.55
C GLU A 55 4.59 8.41 -4.13
N TYR A 56 4.86 8.23 -2.83
CA TYR A 56 5.26 6.93 -2.28
C TYR A 56 4.23 5.82 -2.55
N ALA A 57 2.94 6.17 -2.68
CA ALA A 57 1.87 5.23 -3.01
C ALA A 57 1.95 4.71 -4.46
N GLY A 58 2.89 5.21 -5.25
CA GLY A 58 2.99 4.90 -6.67
C GLY A 58 1.95 5.65 -7.49
N GLY A 59 1.66 5.15 -8.67
CA GLY A 59 0.67 5.74 -9.56
C GLY A 59 0.99 5.53 -11.02
N GLU A 60 0.17 6.13 -11.86
CA GLU A 60 0.32 6.10 -13.32
C GLU A 60 0.20 7.50 -13.90
N ILE A 61 0.92 7.74 -15.00
CA ILE A 61 0.81 8.97 -15.78
C ILE A 61 0.84 8.66 -17.26
N ALA A 62 -0.01 9.34 -18.02
CA ALA A 62 -0.10 9.26 -19.48
C ALA A 62 0.21 10.61 -20.10
N LEU A 63 1.30 10.68 -20.86
CA LEU A 63 1.86 11.90 -21.47
C LEU A 63 1.81 11.78 -22.99
N PRO A 64 0.94 12.52 -23.69
CA PRO A 64 0.93 12.55 -25.15
C PRO A 64 2.25 13.09 -25.71
N LEU A 65 2.78 12.40 -26.70
CA LEU A 65 3.99 12.77 -27.41
C LEU A 65 3.63 13.54 -28.69
N THR A 66 4.30 14.65 -28.89
CA THR A 66 4.18 15.45 -30.10
C THR A 66 5.58 15.67 -30.72
N MET A 67 5.67 15.57 -32.02
CA MET A 67 6.91 15.86 -32.74
C MET A 67 6.88 17.29 -33.25
N THR A 68 7.86 18.10 -32.83
CA THR A 68 8.08 19.41 -33.38
C THR A 68 9.19 19.29 -34.42
N THR A 69 8.92 19.62 -35.69
CA THR A 69 9.83 19.39 -36.82
C THR A 69 9.72 20.49 -37.85
N ASN A 70 10.78 20.67 -38.67
CA ASN A 70 10.82 21.52 -39.84
C ASN A 70 10.29 20.82 -41.11
N ALA A 71 9.94 19.51 -41.03
CA ALA A 71 9.40 18.79 -42.17
C ALA A 71 7.89 19.04 -42.35
N PRO A 72 7.39 19.04 -43.61
CA PRO A 72 5.95 19.06 -43.87
C PRO A 72 5.29 17.81 -43.28
N GLU A 73 4.17 17.93 -42.56
CA GLU A 73 3.51 16.85 -41.81
C GLU A 73 3.06 15.65 -42.67
N ALA A 74 2.97 15.79 -44.00
CA ALA A 74 2.30 14.80 -44.86
C ALA A 74 3.14 13.57 -45.26
N ASP A 75 4.47 13.62 -45.14
CA ASP A 75 5.34 12.60 -45.77
C ASP A 75 6.30 11.87 -44.81
N VAL A 76 6.26 12.13 -43.51
CA VAL A 76 7.22 11.55 -42.56
C VAL A 76 6.50 10.77 -41.46
N VAL A 77 6.78 9.49 -41.37
CA VAL A 77 6.30 8.65 -40.30
C VAL A 77 7.33 8.59 -39.17
N TYR A 78 6.93 8.98 -37.98
CA TYR A 78 7.77 8.93 -36.79
C TYR A 78 7.45 7.69 -35.95
N THR A 79 8.50 7.03 -35.46
CA THR A 79 8.40 5.87 -34.57
C THR A 79 9.10 6.20 -33.26
N TYR A 80 8.37 6.16 -32.16
CA TYR A 80 8.90 6.43 -30.83
C TYR A 80 9.32 5.14 -30.14
N SER A 81 10.41 5.21 -29.39
CA SER A 81 10.90 4.15 -28.51
C SER A 81 11.19 4.71 -27.14
N VAL A 82 11.00 3.89 -26.09
CA VAL A 82 11.23 4.30 -24.70
C VAL A 82 12.09 3.27 -23.99
N LYS A 83 12.99 3.75 -23.13
CA LYS A 83 13.79 2.95 -22.22
C LYS A 83 13.77 3.57 -20.83
N SER A 84 13.28 2.84 -19.85
CA SER A 84 13.47 3.22 -18.45
C SER A 84 14.85 2.76 -17.97
N ASN A 85 15.59 3.66 -17.34
CA ASN A 85 16.84 3.38 -16.63
C ASN A 85 16.60 3.25 -15.12
N ALA A 86 15.32 3.32 -14.68
CA ALA A 86 14.84 3.12 -13.33
C ALA A 86 14.05 1.81 -13.30
N ASP A 87 14.58 0.75 -12.68
CA ASP A 87 13.95 -0.58 -12.61
C ASP A 87 12.62 -0.59 -11.86
N TRP A 88 12.40 0.42 -11.01
CA TRP A 88 11.18 0.65 -10.23
C TRP A 88 10.11 1.44 -11.00
N CYS A 89 10.42 2.02 -12.18
CA CYS A 89 9.49 2.80 -13.02
C CYS A 89 9.30 2.08 -14.35
N ALA A 90 8.12 1.51 -14.56
CA ALA A 90 7.77 0.91 -15.86
C ALA A 90 7.43 2.01 -16.87
N ALA A 91 7.92 1.87 -18.11
CA ALA A 91 7.67 2.80 -19.18
C ALA A 91 7.23 2.07 -20.46
N GLY A 92 6.23 2.60 -21.15
CA GLY A 92 5.73 2.07 -22.43
C GLY A 92 5.13 3.17 -23.29
N ILE A 93 5.02 2.92 -24.60
CA ILE A 93 4.38 3.85 -25.54
C ILE A 93 3.26 3.12 -26.26
N GLU A 94 2.09 3.73 -26.26
CA GLU A 94 0.91 3.25 -26.98
C GLU A 94 0.19 4.42 -27.63
N ASN A 95 -0.07 4.34 -28.95
CA ASN A 95 -0.75 5.39 -29.71
C ASN A 95 -0.14 6.81 -29.52
N ASN A 96 1.19 6.90 -29.53
CA ASN A 96 1.94 8.14 -29.29
C ASN A 96 1.70 8.75 -27.87
N VAL A 97 1.33 7.92 -26.92
CA VAL A 97 1.21 8.32 -25.51
C VAL A 97 2.25 7.54 -24.70
N LEU A 98 3.14 8.24 -24.03
CA LEU A 98 4.05 7.68 -23.06
C LEU A 98 3.26 7.35 -21.78
N LYS A 99 3.31 6.10 -21.35
CA LYS A 99 2.73 5.63 -20.10
C LYS A 99 3.86 5.31 -19.13
N LEU A 100 3.87 5.93 -17.97
CA LEU A 100 4.76 5.60 -16.86
C LEU A 100 3.93 5.07 -15.71
N SER A 101 4.40 4.00 -15.06
CA SER A 101 3.77 3.47 -13.86
C SER A 101 4.80 3.08 -12.81
N VAL A 102 4.45 3.32 -11.55
CA VAL A 102 5.31 3.08 -10.39
C VAL A 102 4.49 2.39 -9.31
N LYS A 103 5.05 1.31 -8.74
CA LYS A 103 4.42 0.59 -7.62
C LYS A 103 4.61 1.34 -6.30
N PRO A 104 3.73 1.13 -5.30
CA PRO A 104 3.93 1.65 -3.96
C PRO A 104 5.28 1.25 -3.36
N THR A 105 5.85 2.10 -2.51
CA THR A 105 7.08 1.82 -1.77
C THR A 105 6.89 2.09 -0.28
N ALA A 106 7.55 1.31 0.57
CA ALA A 106 7.72 1.56 2.00
C ALA A 106 9.13 2.05 2.35
N GLU A 107 9.96 2.33 1.34
CA GLU A 107 11.33 2.80 1.54
C GLU A 107 11.34 4.24 2.05
N LYS A 108 12.16 4.50 3.07
CA LYS A 108 12.35 5.82 3.69
C LYS A 108 13.32 6.71 2.90
N ALA A 109 13.85 6.21 1.78
CA ALA A 109 14.69 6.96 0.86
C ALA A 109 13.94 7.28 -0.44
N GLU A 110 14.18 8.47 -0.96
CA GLU A 110 13.70 8.87 -2.27
C GLU A 110 14.40 8.05 -3.37
N LYS A 111 13.64 7.65 -4.39
CA LYS A 111 14.19 7.01 -5.60
C LYS A 111 14.24 8.00 -6.72
N THR A 112 15.34 8.02 -7.46
CA THR A 112 15.53 8.84 -8.66
C THR A 112 16.04 7.99 -9.82
N GLY A 113 15.72 8.40 -11.04
CA GLY A 113 16.15 7.71 -12.24
C GLY A 113 15.81 8.53 -13.50
N THR A 114 15.97 7.93 -14.66
CA THR A 114 15.64 8.56 -15.95
C THR A 114 14.82 7.63 -16.84
N VAL A 115 14.07 8.24 -17.74
CA VAL A 115 13.38 7.58 -18.84
C VAL A 115 13.78 8.27 -20.13
N ASP A 116 14.43 7.53 -21.03
CA ASP A 116 14.92 8.03 -22.31
C ASP A 116 13.91 7.71 -23.41
N LEU A 117 13.50 8.72 -24.15
CA LEU A 117 12.68 8.61 -25.35
C LEU A 117 13.53 8.91 -26.57
N THR A 118 13.48 8.02 -27.53
CA THR A 118 14.09 8.21 -28.84
C THR A 118 13.02 8.20 -29.93
N VAL A 119 13.31 8.86 -31.01
CA VAL A 119 12.44 8.87 -32.18
C VAL A 119 13.25 8.54 -33.41
N ALA A 120 12.67 7.76 -34.31
CA ALA A 120 13.19 7.47 -35.63
C ALA A 120 12.15 7.89 -36.66
N CYS A 121 12.58 8.22 -37.86
CA CYS A 121 11.70 8.47 -38.99
C CYS A 121 12.17 7.73 -40.24
N SER A 122 11.36 7.75 -41.29
CA SER A 122 11.64 7.08 -42.57
C SER A 122 12.83 7.73 -43.36
N ASP A 123 13.28 8.92 -43.00
CA ASP A 123 14.46 9.55 -43.59
C ASP A 123 15.68 9.33 -42.69
N GLU A 124 16.64 8.52 -43.17
CA GLU A 124 17.85 8.16 -42.44
C GLU A 124 18.82 9.36 -42.21
N THR A 125 18.60 10.49 -42.89
CA THR A 125 19.42 11.71 -42.72
C THR A 125 18.84 12.69 -41.72
N ALA A 126 17.70 12.35 -41.06
CA ALA A 126 17.06 13.21 -40.09
C ALA A 126 17.90 13.33 -38.80
N GLU A 127 18.00 14.54 -38.31
CA GLU A 127 18.63 14.89 -37.03
C GLU A 127 17.52 15.08 -35.97
N LEU A 128 17.18 14.00 -35.26
CA LEU A 128 16.11 13.97 -34.27
C LEU A 128 16.69 13.98 -32.86
N THR A 129 16.23 14.92 -32.05
CA THR A 129 16.70 15.06 -30.66
C THR A 129 15.90 14.14 -29.73
N PRO A 130 16.56 13.25 -29.01
CA PRO A 130 15.91 12.44 -27.97
C PRO A 130 15.48 13.32 -26.78
N LEU A 131 14.54 12.81 -25.99
CA LEU A 131 14.08 13.45 -24.75
C LEU A 131 14.38 12.54 -23.57
N THR A 132 15.05 13.07 -22.56
CA THR A 132 15.24 12.37 -21.27
C THR A 132 14.36 13.01 -20.22
N LEU A 133 13.58 12.20 -19.53
CA LEU A 133 12.80 12.61 -18.38
C LEU A 133 13.50 12.17 -17.10
N ASN A 134 13.56 13.05 -16.12
CA ASN A 134 13.93 12.67 -14.77
C ASN A 134 12.69 12.11 -14.06
N VAL A 135 12.81 10.93 -13.48
CA VAL A 135 11.73 10.31 -12.72
C VAL A 135 12.14 10.18 -11.27
N LYS A 136 11.21 10.46 -10.37
CA LYS A 136 11.39 10.46 -8.93
C LYS A 136 10.21 9.79 -8.27
N GLN A 137 10.46 8.97 -7.23
CA GLN A 137 9.44 8.51 -6.29
C GLN A 137 9.76 9.04 -4.90
N ASN A 138 8.80 9.72 -4.28
CA ASN A 138 8.94 10.26 -2.94
C ASN A 138 9.13 9.16 -1.91
N ALA A 139 9.93 9.45 -0.87
CA ALA A 139 10.14 8.58 0.26
C ALA A 139 8.84 8.34 1.04
N PHE A 140 8.70 7.13 1.59
CA PHE A 140 7.61 6.84 2.54
C PHE A 140 7.95 7.43 3.90
N ALA A 141 7.26 8.49 4.30
CA ALA A 141 7.43 9.11 5.61
C ALA A 141 6.58 8.36 6.65
N SER A 142 7.23 7.79 7.67
CA SER A 142 6.59 7.15 8.81
C SER A 142 7.56 7.02 9.98
N VAL A 143 7.07 7.21 11.22
CA VAL A 143 7.81 6.90 12.44
C VAL A 143 8.03 5.39 12.60
N PHE A 144 7.22 4.55 11.97
CA PHE A 144 7.36 3.09 11.95
C PHE A 144 8.20 2.59 10.78
N ASP A 145 8.84 1.45 10.97
CA ASP A 145 9.21 0.59 9.87
C ASP A 145 7.96 -0.18 9.43
N MET A 146 7.60 -0.04 8.16
CA MET A 146 6.40 -0.64 7.60
C MET A 146 6.73 -1.48 6.38
N VAL A 147 5.90 -2.48 6.13
CA VAL A 147 5.96 -3.30 4.91
C VAL A 147 4.64 -3.22 4.16
N ILE A 148 4.69 -3.48 2.86
CA ILE A 148 3.52 -3.53 2.01
C ILE A 148 2.93 -4.94 2.05
N VAL A 149 1.63 -5.02 2.34
CA VAL A 149 0.83 -6.21 2.13
C VAL A 149 0.02 -5.99 0.85
N ASN A 150 0.29 -6.80 -0.17
CA ASN A 150 -0.42 -6.71 -1.45
C ASN A 150 -1.86 -7.24 -1.30
N PRO A 151 -2.79 -6.83 -2.17
CA PRO A 151 -4.11 -7.44 -2.27
C PRO A 151 -4.04 -8.96 -2.45
N GLY A 152 -5.05 -9.68 -2.01
CA GLY A 152 -5.08 -11.13 -2.20
C GLY A 152 -6.31 -11.79 -1.61
N THR A 153 -6.49 -13.07 -1.94
CA THR A 153 -7.59 -13.91 -1.44
C THR A 153 -7.04 -15.03 -0.58
N PHE A 154 -7.69 -15.30 0.54
CA PHE A 154 -7.25 -16.34 1.49
C PHE A 154 -8.42 -16.99 2.22
N LYS A 155 -8.15 -18.10 2.90
CA LYS A 155 -9.09 -18.73 3.83
C LYS A 155 -8.94 -18.14 5.22
N PHE A 156 -9.90 -17.29 5.60
CA PHE A 156 -10.00 -16.72 6.94
C PHE A 156 -10.46 -17.79 7.95
N GLY A 157 -9.92 -17.77 9.16
CA GLY A 157 -10.25 -18.74 10.21
C GLY A 157 -9.69 -20.15 9.98
N GLU A 158 -8.85 -20.33 8.96
CA GLU A 158 -8.19 -21.60 8.64
C GLU A 158 -6.70 -21.56 8.94
N GLY A 159 -6.14 -22.68 9.35
CA GLY A 159 -4.71 -22.80 9.58
C GLY A 159 -4.28 -24.26 9.72
N LYS A 160 -3.16 -24.53 10.41
CA LYS A 160 -2.57 -25.84 10.55
C LYS A 160 -2.80 -26.42 11.95
N ASN A 161 -3.24 -27.67 12.02
CA ASN A 161 -3.39 -28.38 13.28
C ASN A 161 -2.02 -28.76 13.86
N LYS A 162 -1.79 -28.40 15.14
CA LYS A 162 -0.52 -28.66 15.83
C LYS A 162 -0.24 -30.16 16.01
N THR A 163 -1.28 -31.00 16.09
CA THR A 163 -1.14 -32.42 16.47
C THR A 163 -0.68 -33.30 15.30
N ASP A 164 -1.25 -33.09 14.14
CA ASP A 164 -1.05 -33.99 12.97
C ASP A 164 -0.66 -33.23 11.68
N GLY A 165 -0.55 -31.89 11.74
CA GLY A 165 -0.21 -31.07 10.60
C GLY A 165 -1.32 -30.95 9.54
N SER A 166 -2.50 -31.52 9.77
CA SER A 166 -3.66 -31.36 8.89
C SER A 166 -4.18 -29.93 8.91
N THR A 167 -5.00 -29.58 7.91
CA THR A 167 -5.73 -28.31 7.91
C THR A 167 -6.73 -28.28 9.06
N TYR A 168 -6.72 -27.18 9.82
CA TYR A 168 -7.72 -26.86 10.83
C TYR A 168 -8.53 -25.66 10.36
N ALA A 169 -9.83 -25.76 10.44
CA ALA A 169 -10.73 -24.67 10.12
C ALA A 169 -11.71 -24.41 11.27
N GLN A 170 -11.93 -23.15 11.62
CA GLN A 170 -13.02 -22.76 12.50
C GLN A 170 -14.37 -23.02 11.82
N SER A 171 -15.45 -23.14 12.59
CA SER A 171 -16.80 -23.34 12.05
C SER A 171 -17.26 -22.23 11.11
N TYR A 172 -16.63 -21.06 11.20
CA TYR A 172 -16.88 -19.87 10.40
C TYR A 172 -15.80 -19.62 9.32
N ALA A 173 -14.92 -20.59 9.08
CA ALA A 173 -13.88 -20.40 8.07
C ALA A 173 -14.50 -20.22 6.69
N HIS A 174 -14.10 -19.15 6.01
CA HIS A 174 -14.59 -18.77 4.68
C HIS A 174 -13.51 -18.09 3.86
N GLU A 175 -13.82 -17.81 2.61
CA GLU A 175 -12.92 -17.09 1.71
C GLU A 175 -13.06 -15.58 1.93
N VAL A 176 -11.93 -14.90 2.07
CA VAL A 176 -11.86 -13.44 2.15
C VAL A 176 -10.95 -12.91 1.05
N THR A 177 -11.44 -11.90 0.32
CA THR A 177 -10.66 -11.15 -0.66
C THR A 177 -10.40 -9.74 -0.13
N LEU A 178 -9.14 -9.39 0.02
CA LEU A 178 -8.68 -8.02 0.25
C LEU A 178 -8.35 -7.39 -1.11
N THR A 179 -9.11 -6.38 -1.53
CA THR A 179 -8.98 -5.77 -2.85
C THR A 179 -7.93 -4.67 -2.91
N LYS A 180 -7.53 -4.15 -1.76
CA LYS A 180 -6.57 -3.05 -1.63
C LYS A 180 -5.37 -3.48 -0.81
N GLY A 181 -4.19 -3.06 -1.26
CA GLY A 181 -2.97 -3.20 -0.46
C GLY A 181 -2.94 -2.20 0.69
N TYR A 182 -2.11 -2.49 1.67
CA TYR A 182 -1.89 -1.61 2.81
C TYR A 182 -0.47 -1.72 3.33
N TYR A 183 -0.02 -0.66 3.99
CA TYR A 183 1.20 -0.68 4.79
C TYR A 183 0.86 -1.19 6.19
N ILE A 184 1.71 -2.04 6.77
CA ILE A 184 1.58 -2.52 8.15
C ILE A 184 2.89 -2.33 8.90
N ALA A 185 2.82 -1.86 10.14
CA ALA A 185 4.00 -1.72 10.98
C ALA A 185 4.62 -3.09 11.28
N THR A 186 5.96 -3.19 11.17
CA THR A 186 6.69 -4.45 11.38
C THR A 186 6.59 -4.95 12.81
N THR A 187 6.36 -4.06 13.76
CA THR A 187 6.15 -4.37 15.19
C THR A 187 4.85 -3.76 15.69
N VAL A 188 4.42 -4.16 16.87
CA VAL A 188 3.42 -3.43 17.66
C VAL A 188 3.94 -2.05 18.05
N VAL A 189 3.05 -1.10 18.34
CA VAL A 189 3.41 0.24 18.82
C VAL A 189 4.19 0.12 20.12
N THR A 190 5.36 0.77 20.19
CA THR A 190 6.18 0.76 21.40
C THR A 190 5.73 1.85 22.39
N GLN A 191 6.13 1.69 23.65
CA GLN A 191 5.82 2.65 24.72
C GLN A 191 6.36 4.04 24.39
N LYS A 192 7.58 4.12 23.83
CA LYS A 192 8.19 5.38 23.41
C LYS A 192 7.35 6.10 22.36
N ILE A 193 7.01 5.43 21.27
CA ILE A 193 6.23 6.04 20.18
C ILE A 193 4.85 6.47 20.69
N TYR A 194 4.22 5.64 21.53
CA TYR A 194 2.92 5.99 22.10
C TYR A 194 3.02 7.25 22.99
N GLU A 195 4.01 7.35 23.85
CA GLU A 195 4.24 8.51 24.71
C GLU A 195 4.55 9.79 23.91
N GLU A 196 5.35 9.69 22.85
CA GLU A 196 5.65 10.81 21.94
C GLU A 196 4.41 11.37 21.22
N VAL A 197 3.38 10.55 21.00
CA VAL A 197 2.13 10.94 20.34
C VAL A 197 1.06 11.37 21.34
N MET A 198 0.90 10.61 22.43
CA MET A 198 -0.20 10.80 23.39
C MET A 198 0.18 11.62 24.61
N GLY A 199 1.49 11.91 24.82
CA GLY A 199 2.01 12.65 25.96
C GLY A 199 1.99 11.88 27.29
N LYS A 200 1.68 10.59 27.27
CA LYS A 200 1.65 9.71 28.45
C LYS A 200 1.95 8.27 28.07
N ASN A 201 2.56 7.50 28.97
CA ASN A 201 2.70 6.06 28.85
C ASN A 201 1.69 5.36 29.78
N PRO A 202 0.63 4.67 29.25
CA PRO A 202 -0.39 3.99 30.05
C PRO A 202 0.05 2.63 30.55
N SER A 203 1.19 2.12 30.06
CA SER A 203 1.62 0.74 30.24
C SER A 203 1.79 0.36 31.70
N TYR A 204 1.56 -0.92 31.98
CA TYR A 204 1.70 -1.46 33.31
C TYR A 204 3.13 -1.27 33.85
N SER A 205 3.27 -0.63 34.99
CA SER A 205 4.53 -0.14 35.56
C SER A 205 5.60 -1.21 35.80
N LYS A 206 5.24 -2.49 35.77
CA LYS A 206 6.20 -3.59 35.91
C LYS A 206 7.07 -3.79 34.65
N PHE A 207 6.59 -3.34 33.49
CA PHE A 207 7.24 -3.54 32.21
C PHE A 207 7.34 -2.21 31.46
N VAL A 208 8.31 -1.39 31.82
CA VAL A 208 8.51 -0.06 31.26
C VAL A 208 9.86 0.02 30.55
N GLY A 209 9.84 0.56 29.33
CA GLY A 209 11.05 0.79 28.51
C GLY A 209 10.68 1.16 27.07
N ASP A 210 11.57 1.87 26.43
CA ASP A 210 11.37 2.48 25.10
C ASP A 210 10.85 1.47 24.04
N ASN A 211 11.47 0.28 24.02
CA ASN A 211 11.20 -0.77 23.03
C ASN A 211 10.18 -1.81 23.48
N TYR A 212 9.58 -1.66 24.65
CA TYR A 212 8.50 -2.56 25.05
C TYR A 212 7.21 -2.21 24.33
N PRO A 213 6.35 -3.21 24.01
CA PRO A 213 4.99 -2.95 23.53
C PRO A 213 4.24 -2.01 24.47
N VAL A 214 3.58 -1.01 23.94
CA VAL A 214 2.59 -0.27 24.72
C VAL A 214 1.44 -1.22 25.08
N ASN A 215 0.92 -1.11 26.29
CA ASN A 215 -0.17 -1.94 26.79
C ASN A 215 -1.05 -1.14 27.76
N ASN A 216 -2.11 -1.75 28.26
CA ASN A 216 -3.00 -1.15 29.26
C ASN A 216 -3.72 0.12 28.75
N MET A 217 -4.00 0.18 27.43
CA MET A 217 -4.86 1.18 26.82
C MET A 217 -6.15 0.54 26.31
N THR A 218 -7.19 1.35 26.18
CA THR A 218 -8.48 0.98 25.59
C THR A 218 -8.39 0.98 24.05
N TRP A 219 -9.35 0.33 23.39
CA TRP A 219 -9.51 0.39 21.94
C TRP A 219 -9.70 1.84 21.45
N SER A 220 -10.48 2.63 22.18
CA SER A 220 -10.72 4.04 21.85
C SER A 220 -9.43 4.87 21.88
N GLU A 221 -8.56 4.63 22.88
CA GLU A 221 -7.25 5.31 22.95
C GLU A 221 -6.31 4.87 21.83
N ALA A 222 -6.41 3.63 21.34
CA ALA A 222 -5.66 3.18 20.16
C ALA A 222 -6.15 3.87 18.87
N CYS A 223 -7.47 4.07 18.70
CA CYS A 223 -8.02 4.85 17.59
C CYS A 223 -7.62 6.34 17.67
N GLU A 224 -7.67 6.94 18.86
CA GLU A 224 -7.22 8.32 19.09
C GLU A 224 -5.73 8.48 18.76
N PHE A 225 -4.89 7.52 19.16
CA PHE A 225 -3.48 7.50 18.80
C PHE A 225 -3.29 7.53 17.28
N CYS A 226 -4.01 6.69 16.54
CA CYS A 226 -3.93 6.65 15.07
C CYS A 226 -4.26 8.02 14.44
N ASN A 227 -5.30 8.69 14.92
CA ASN A 227 -5.66 10.02 14.42
C ASN A 227 -4.60 11.07 14.77
N LYS A 228 -4.13 11.11 16.02
CA LYS A 228 -3.10 12.08 16.46
C LYS A 228 -1.77 11.88 15.73
N LEU A 229 -1.37 10.62 15.49
CA LEU A 229 -0.18 10.34 14.72
C LEU A 229 -0.34 10.78 13.26
N SER A 230 -1.53 10.55 12.67
CA SER A 230 -1.83 11.01 11.32
C SER A 230 -1.69 12.53 11.21
N GLU A 231 -2.28 13.28 12.14
CA GLU A 231 -2.14 14.75 12.20
C GLU A 231 -0.70 15.20 12.36
N LYS A 232 0.06 14.54 13.26
CA LYS A 232 1.49 14.83 13.50
C LYS A 232 2.36 14.64 12.26
N GLU A 233 2.02 13.68 11.41
CA GLU A 233 2.72 13.41 10.16
C GLU A 233 2.08 14.09 8.93
N GLY A 234 1.12 15.00 9.12
CA GLY A 234 0.47 15.76 8.04
C GLY A 234 -0.47 14.94 7.17
N LEU A 235 -0.94 13.80 7.69
CA LEU A 235 -1.88 12.91 7.02
C LEU A 235 -3.32 13.23 7.42
N THR A 236 -4.29 12.81 6.62
CA THR A 236 -5.70 12.95 6.95
C THR A 236 -6.11 11.84 7.92
N PRO A 237 -6.59 12.17 9.14
CA PRO A 237 -7.12 11.19 10.07
C PRO A 237 -8.19 10.30 9.44
N VAL A 238 -8.21 9.04 9.86
CA VAL A 238 -9.09 8.01 9.29
C VAL A 238 -10.39 7.89 10.08
N TYR A 239 -10.31 8.07 11.39
CA TYR A 239 -11.45 7.86 12.27
C TYR A 239 -12.22 9.15 12.56
N THR A 240 -13.55 9.06 12.46
CA THR A 240 -14.45 10.10 12.94
C THR A 240 -15.01 9.69 14.29
N PRO A 241 -14.94 10.53 15.34
CA PRO A 241 -15.57 10.25 16.63
C PRO A 241 -17.07 10.01 16.46
N GLY A 242 -17.55 8.89 16.97
CA GLY A 242 -18.96 8.55 17.07
C GLY A 242 -19.56 8.96 18.42
N GLU A 243 -20.57 8.22 18.86
CA GLU A 243 -21.20 8.45 20.16
C GLU A 243 -20.41 7.80 21.30
N ILE A 244 -20.62 8.28 22.54
CA ILE A 244 -20.17 7.59 23.73
C ILE A 244 -21.18 6.50 24.05
N ILE A 245 -20.80 5.26 23.85
CA ILE A 245 -21.64 4.10 24.07
C ILE A 245 -21.35 3.43 25.43
N THR A 246 -22.26 2.58 25.88
CA THR A 246 -22.06 1.76 27.07
C THR A 246 -21.71 0.34 26.63
N VAL A 247 -20.57 -0.16 27.09
CA VAL A 247 -20.06 -1.50 26.83
C VAL A 247 -19.94 -2.27 28.14
N SER A 248 -19.84 -3.61 28.08
CA SER A 248 -19.72 -4.45 29.26
C SER A 248 -18.67 -5.56 29.04
N ASP A 249 -17.90 -5.86 30.08
CA ASP A 249 -17.02 -7.03 30.17
C ASP A 249 -17.76 -8.28 30.72
N GLY A 250 -19.06 -8.16 30.93
CA GLY A 250 -19.90 -9.19 31.55
C GLY A 250 -20.07 -9.02 33.09
N TRP A 251 -19.27 -8.16 33.72
CA TRP A 251 -19.30 -7.90 35.16
C TRP A 251 -19.60 -6.43 35.47
N SER A 252 -19.10 -5.52 34.66
CA SER A 252 -19.28 -4.09 34.82
C SER A 252 -19.69 -3.40 33.52
N TYR A 253 -20.32 -2.22 33.65
CA TYR A 253 -20.67 -1.37 32.52
C TYR A 253 -19.69 -0.19 32.47
N MET A 254 -19.10 0.04 31.31
CA MET A 254 -18.11 1.09 31.07
C MET A 254 -18.57 2.00 29.94
N LYS A 255 -18.11 3.24 29.95
CA LYS A 255 -18.32 4.18 28.83
C LYS A 255 -17.14 4.05 27.86
N MET A 256 -17.46 4.03 26.56
CA MET A 256 -16.49 3.95 25.48
C MET A 256 -16.81 4.98 24.42
N GLN A 257 -15.81 5.76 24.00
CA GLN A 257 -15.90 6.55 22.79
C GLN A 257 -15.86 5.60 21.58
N ASP A 258 -16.94 5.55 20.82
CA ASP A 258 -16.94 4.83 19.54
C ASP A 258 -16.25 5.65 18.45
N TYR A 259 -15.66 4.97 17.48
CA TYR A 259 -15.06 5.58 16.30
C TYR A 259 -15.62 4.95 15.04
N LYS A 260 -15.96 5.80 14.06
CA LYS A 260 -16.44 5.38 12.75
C LYS A 260 -15.28 5.33 11.76
N TYR A 261 -15.29 4.34 10.92
CA TYR A 261 -14.37 4.13 9.83
C TYR A 261 -15.14 3.72 8.58
N ASP A 262 -14.93 4.44 7.49
CA ASP A 262 -15.45 4.07 6.18
C ASP A 262 -14.27 3.79 5.25
N HIS A 263 -14.10 2.53 4.90
CA HIS A 263 -13.01 2.04 4.05
C HIS A 263 -12.97 2.72 2.66
N ALA A 264 -14.13 3.14 2.15
CA ALA A 264 -14.24 3.77 0.83
C ALA A 264 -13.78 5.23 0.83
N THR A 265 -14.05 5.97 1.91
CA THR A 265 -13.84 7.42 1.99
C THR A 265 -12.74 7.84 2.96
N ALA A 266 -12.20 6.90 3.75
CA ALA A 266 -11.20 7.17 4.77
C ALA A 266 -9.96 7.89 4.20
N GLY A 267 -9.33 8.70 5.04
CA GLY A 267 -8.07 9.39 4.77
C GLY A 267 -6.90 8.44 4.49
N ASN A 268 -5.71 9.00 4.30
CA ASN A 268 -4.46 8.26 4.10
C ASN A 268 -3.67 8.06 5.41
N GLY A 269 -4.30 8.34 6.54
CA GLY A 269 -3.69 8.25 7.86
C GLY A 269 -3.59 6.83 8.41
N TYR A 270 -3.14 6.75 9.66
CA TYR A 270 -3.01 5.51 10.41
C TYR A 270 -4.36 5.02 10.93
N ARG A 271 -4.47 3.71 11.04
CA ARG A 271 -5.61 3.00 11.62
C ARG A 271 -5.21 1.65 12.22
N LEU A 272 -6.09 1.05 12.98
CA LEU A 272 -5.99 -0.35 13.34
C LEU A 272 -6.22 -1.23 12.10
N PRO A 273 -5.61 -2.40 11.99
CA PRO A 273 -5.98 -3.37 10.97
C PRO A 273 -7.42 -3.86 11.21
N THR A 274 -8.12 -4.26 10.15
CA THR A 274 -9.26 -5.14 10.32
C THR A 274 -8.79 -6.52 10.75
N GLU A 275 -9.66 -7.35 11.30
CA GLU A 275 -9.30 -8.71 11.69
C GLU A 275 -8.79 -9.52 10.49
N ALA A 276 -9.42 -9.37 9.33
CA ALA A 276 -9.02 -10.03 8.09
C ALA A 276 -7.66 -9.56 7.60
N GLU A 277 -7.37 -8.25 7.62
CA GLU A 277 -6.05 -7.71 7.30
C GLU A 277 -4.98 -8.24 8.25
N TRP A 278 -5.30 -8.28 9.56
CA TRP A 278 -4.38 -8.80 10.56
C TRP A 278 -4.04 -10.28 10.30
N GLU A 279 -5.06 -11.12 10.06
CA GLU A 279 -4.86 -12.56 9.82
C GLU A 279 -4.09 -12.82 8.52
N PHE A 280 -4.43 -12.10 7.44
CA PHE A 280 -3.73 -12.21 6.15
C PHE A 280 -2.24 -11.85 6.28
N ALA A 281 -1.94 -10.75 6.97
CA ALA A 281 -0.57 -10.33 7.24
C ALA A 281 0.17 -11.32 8.17
N ALA A 282 -0.50 -11.84 9.21
CA ALA A 282 0.06 -12.82 10.14
C ALA A 282 0.39 -14.14 9.45
N LYS A 283 -0.39 -14.56 8.47
CA LYS A 283 -0.11 -15.72 7.62
C LYS A 283 1.07 -15.50 6.67
N GLY A 284 1.53 -14.27 6.47
CA GLY A 284 2.62 -13.93 5.56
C GLY A 284 2.15 -13.49 4.16
N GLY A 285 0.92 -12.97 4.05
CA GLY A 285 0.30 -12.56 2.80
C GLY A 285 -0.03 -13.74 1.89
N GLU A 286 -0.18 -13.49 0.59
CA GLU A 286 -0.58 -14.51 -0.37
C GLU A 286 0.35 -15.75 -0.37
N GLU A 287 1.67 -15.54 -0.32
CA GLU A 287 2.63 -16.65 -0.32
C GLU A 287 2.55 -17.50 0.95
N GLY A 288 2.40 -16.86 2.11
CA GLY A 288 2.25 -17.58 3.38
C GLY A 288 0.93 -18.33 3.49
N CYS A 289 -0.13 -17.82 2.84
CA CYS A 289 -1.43 -18.50 2.81
C CYS A 289 -1.43 -19.79 1.99
N LYS A 290 -0.49 -19.99 1.06
CA LYS A 290 -0.35 -21.23 0.29
C LYS A 290 0.13 -22.41 1.17
N ASN A 291 0.95 -22.11 2.19
CA ASN A 291 1.47 -23.08 3.14
C ASN A 291 1.45 -22.49 4.56
N PRO A 292 0.26 -22.33 5.17
CA PRO A 292 0.14 -21.66 6.46
C PRO A 292 0.86 -22.46 7.56
N THR A 293 1.54 -21.72 8.45
CA THR A 293 2.12 -22.25 9.68
C THR A 293 1.12 -22.21 10.83
N ILE A 294 1.42 -22.82 11.97
CA ILE A 294 0.56 -22.79 13.17
C ILE A 294 0.57 -21.38 13.78
N PHE A 295 1.76 -20.78 13.87
CA PHE A 295 2.01 -19.44 14.37
C PHE A 295 2.56 -18.56 13.23
N SER A 296 2.64 -17.29 13.41
CA SER A 296 3.14 -16.37 12.37
C SER A 296 4.61 -16.64 12.06
N GLY A 297 4.87 -17.32 10.95
CA GLY A 297 6.22 -17.62 10.45
C GLY A 297 6.84 -18.94 10.92
N SER A 298 6.18 -19.73 11.81
CA SER A 298 6.70 -21.04 12.25
C SER A 298 5.61 -21.96 12.78
N ASP A 299 5.86 -23.27 12.75
CA ASP A 299 5.06 -24.27 13.49
C ASP A 299 5.49 -24.36 14.98
N VAL A 300 6.59 -23.74 15.37
CA VAL A 300 7.15 -23.76 16.71
C VAL A 300 6.96 -22.42 17.40
N ALA A 301 6.10 -22.38 18.43
CA ALA A 301 5.76 -21.17 19.17
C ALA A 301 6.99 -20.40 19.69
N ASP A 302 7.98 -21.12 20.23
CA ASP A 302 9.19 -20.54 20.85
C ASP A 302 10.07 -19.78 19.87
N GLU A 303 9.96 -20.05 18.57
CA GLU A 303 10.74 -19.36 17.54
C GLU A 303 10.21 -17.96 17.24
N VAL A 304 8.90 -17.76 17.36
CA VAL A 304 8.21 -16.56 16.83
C VAL A 304 7.45 -15.76 17.86
N GLY A 305 7.29 -16.26 19.09
CA GLY A 305 6.45 -15.61 20.10
C GLY A 305 6.86 -15.83 21.54
N TRP A 306 6.38 -14.93 22.40
CA TRP A 306 6.51 -14.98 23.85
C TRP A 306 5.19 -15.39 24.49
N PHE A 307 5.19 -16.53 25.21
CA PHE A 307 4.04 -17.12 25.87
C PHE A 307 4.37 -17.53 27.31
N GLU A 308 3.42 -17.93 28.12
CA GLU A 308 3.63 -18.27 29.53
C GLU A 308 4.82 -19.19 29.78
N ASN A 309 5.08 -20.14 28.89
CA ASN A 309 6.14 -21.13 29.08
C ASN A 309 7.56 -20.57 28.84
N ASN A 310 7.72 -19.63 27.91
CA ASN A 310 9.02 -19.14 27.43
C ASN A 310 9.29 -17.66 27.72
N SER A 311 8.30 -16.90 28.23
CA SER A 311 8.44 -15.46 28.54
C SER A 311 9.01 -15.15 29.92
N LYS A 312 9.26 -16.15 30.79
CA LYS A 312 9.53 -15.93 32.20
C LYS A 312 10.82 -15.17 32.48
N VAL A 313 10.70 -14.13 33.29
CA VAL A 313 11.81 -13.40 33.91
C VAL A 313 11.63 -13.46 35.43
N GLY A 314 12.65 -13.93 36.14
CA GLY A 314 12.55 -14.13 37.60
C GLY A 314 11.47 -15.14 38.00
N GLY A 315 11.15 -16.12 37.14
CA GLY A 315 10.19 -17.18 37.40
C GLY A 315 8.72 -16.82 37.11
N SER A 316 8.42 -15.59 36.68
CA SER A 316 7.06 -15.13 36.35
C SER A 316 6.99 -14.73 34.86
N PRO A 317 5.85 -14.99 34.17
CA PRO A 317 5.65 -14.48 32.81
C PRO A 317 5.88 -12.97 32.73
N ALA A 318 6.56 -12.53 31.68
CA ALA A 318 6.97 -11.14 31.49
C ALA A 318 6.77 -10.71 30.04
N LEU A 319 6.49 -9.42 29.86
CA LEU A 319 6.53 -8.75 28.57
C LEU A 319 8.00 -8.62 28.12
N HIS A 320 8.24 -8.70 26.84
CA HIS A 320 9.54 -8.54 26.22
C HIS A 320 9.56 -7.37 25.24
N GLU A 321 10.75 -6.84 24.96
CA GLU A 321 10.93 -5.85 23.90
C GLU A 321 10.45 -6.42 22.55
N VAL A 322 10.03 -5.55 21.64
CA VAL A 322 9.59 -5.94 20.31
C VAL A 322 10.72 -6.54 19.47
N ALA A 323 10.37 -7.36 18.49
CA ALA A 323 11.29 -7.92 17.48
C ALA A 323 12.44 -8.77 18.06
N GLN A 324 12.25 -9.45 19.20
CA GLN A 324 13.27 -10.34 19.77
C GLN A 324 13.17 -11.79 19.26
N LYS A 325 12.12 -12.12 18.53
CA LYS A 325 11.87 -13.43 17.92
C LYS A 325 11.97 -13.34 16.39
N LYS A 326 11.83 -14.46 15.68
CA LYS A 326 11.86 -14.47 14.21
C LYS A 326 10.60 -13.81 13.64
N PRO A 327 10.74 -13.03 12.56
CA PRO A 327 9.60 -12.50 11.82
C PRO A 327 8.96 -13.58 10.93
N ASN A 328 7.76 -13.28 10.43
CA ASN A 328 7.16 -14.06 9.34
C ASN A 328 7.73 -13.68 7.95
N GLY A 329 7.19 -14.29 6.89
CA GLY A 329 7.64 -14.08 5.50
C GLY A 329 7.51 -12.65 4.97
N LEU A 330 6.72 -11.80 5.61
CA LEU A 330 6.60 -10.36 5.32
C LEU A 330 7.54 -9.49 6.16
N GLY A 331 8.30 -10.06 7.10
CA GLY A 331 9.13 -9.30 8.03
C GLY A 331 8.37 -8.77 9.25
N LEU A 332 7.19 -9.32 9.57
CA LEU A 332 6.39 -8.92 10.73
C LEU A 332 6.78 -9.71 11.97
N TYR A 333 7.04 -8.99 13.06
CA TYR A 333 7.41 -9.54 14.36
C TYR A 333 6.21 -9.56 15.32
N ASP A 334 6.28 -10.43 16.31
CA ASP A 334 5.35 -10.49 17.45
C ASP A 334 3.86 -10.66 17.07
N MET A 335 3.57 -11.13 15.83
CA MET A 335 2.21 -11.47 15.40
C MET A 335 1.67 -12.69 16.15
N SER A 336 2.51 -13.38 16.94
CA SER A 336 2.17 -14.48 17.83
C SER A 336 2.84 -14.25 19.18
N GLY A 337 2.06 -14.07 20.25
CA GLY A 337 2.56 -13.84 21.62
C GLY A 337 2.91 -12.38 21.93
N ASN A 338 3.66 -12.16 22.99
CA ASN A 338 4.04 -10.89 23.58
C ASN A 338 2.82 -10.09 24.10
N VAL A 339 2.09 -9.39 23.23
CA VAL A 339 0.79 -8.75 23.54
C VAL A 339 -0.25 -9.13 22.52
N SER A 340 -1.50 -9.28 22.94
CA SER A 340 -2.63 -9.33 22.01
C SER A 340 -2.81 -7.96 21.37
N GLU A 341 -3.27 -7.93 20.12
CA GLU A 341 -3.38 -6.72 19.33
C GLU A 341 -4.83 -6.38 19.04
N TRP A 342 -5.22 -5.13 19.34
CA TRP A 342 -6.52 -4.60 18.94
C TRP A 342 -6.67 -4.59 17.43
N CYS A 343 -7.80 -5.13 16.94
CA CYS A 343 -8.32 -4.91 15.60
C CYS A 343 -9.47 -3.89 15.64
N PHE A 344 -9.81 -3.33 14.47
CA PHE A 344 -10.92 -2.37 14.39
C PHE A 344 -12.28 -3.01 14.65
N ASP A 345 -12.44 -4.27 14.29
CA ASP A 345 -13.68 -5.01 14.20
C ASP A 345 -14.44 -5.15 15.53
N TRP A 346 -15.77 -5.06 15.43
CA TRP A 346 -16.64 -5.53 16.48
C TRP A 346 -16.64 -7.05 16.52
N ALA A 347 -16.60 -7.64 17.73
CA ALA A 347 -16.79 -9.05 17.91
C ALA A 347 -18.26 -9.43 17.74
N TYR A 348 -18.52 -10.56 17.09
CA TYR A 348 -19.84 -11.15 17.04
C TYR A 348 -20.28 -11.61 18.44
N LYS A 349 -21.55 -11.44 18.78
CA LYS A 349 -22.07 -11.76 20.10
C LYS A 349 -22.00 -13.26 20.42
N TYR A 350 -22.24 -14.10 19.42
CA TYR A 350 -22.11 -15.55 19.47
C TYR A 350 -21.42 -16.01 18.20
N LYS A 351 -20.46 -16.93 18.33
CA LYS A 351 -19.74 -17.50 17.18
C LYS A 351 -20.65 -18.12 16.11
N ASP A 352 -21.90 -18.39 16.44
CA ASP A 352 -22.83 -19.15 15.61
C ASP A 352 -23.93 -18.31 14.94
N GLU A 353 -24.13 -17.03 15.32
CA GLU A 353 -25.30 -16.28 14.87
C GLU A 353 -25.06 -15.32 13.68
N LEU A 354 -23.82 -14.90 13.43
CA LEU A 354 -23.50 -13.87 12.42
C LEU A 354 -22.22 -14.17 11.63
N GLN A 355 -21.59 -15.30 11.86
CA GLN A 355 -20.42 -15.69 11.08
C GLN A 355 -20.89 -16.34 9.79
N THR A 356 -20.68 -15.61 8.71
CA THR A 356 -20.94 -16.16 7.37
C THR A 356 -19.88 -17.20 7.02
N THR A 357 -20.29 -18.20 6.26
CA THR A 357 -19.39 -19.09 5.53
C THR A 357 -19.29 -18.65 4.06
N ASP A 358 -20.03 -17.62 3.68
CA ASP A 358 -20.01 -17.07 2.33
C ASP A 358 -18.76 -16.20 2.12
N PRO A 359 -18.23 -16.15 0.89
CA PRO A 359 -17.09 -15.31 0.58
C PRO A 359 -17.35 -13.82 0.89
N GLU A 360 -16.38 -13.16 1.51
CA GLU A 360 -16.43 -11.73 1.84
C GLU A 360 -15.35 -10.93 1.10
N THR A 361 -15.64 -9.67 0.84
CA THR A 361 -14.69 -8.72 0.22
C THR A 361 -14.51 -7.54 1.15
N ASP A 362 -13.24 -7.26 1.50
CA ASP A 362 -12.82 -6.17 2.40
C ASP A 362 -13.66 -6.10 3.69
N PRO A 363 -13.83 -7.19 4.46
CA PRO A 363 -14.66 -7.18 5.65
C PRO A 363 -14.11 -6.25 6.73
N VAL A 364 -15.02 -5.58 7.43
CA VAL A 364 -14.72 -4.67 8.56
C VAL A 364 -15.35 -5.15 9.88
N GLY A 365 -15.67 -6.43 9.94
CA GLY A 365 -16.30 -7.10 11.09
C GLY A 365 -17.80 -6.88 11.19
N ALA A 366 -18.36 -7.24 12.33
CA ALA A 366 -19.79 -7.08 12.60
C ALA A 366 -20.21 -5.62 12.56
N PRO A 367 -21.40 -5.28 12.06
CA PRO A 367 -21.88 -3.90 12.01
C PRO A 367 -22.05 -3.27 13.41
N GLU A 368 -22.30 -4.10 14.42
CA GLU A 368 -22.41 -3.68 15.82
C GLU A 368 -22.08 -4.84 16.76
N SER A 369 -21.70 -4.54 17.98
CA SER A 369 -21.57 -5.52 19.06
C SER A 369 -22.57 -5.24 20.19
N ARG A 370 -23.36 -6.24 20.57
CA ARG A 370 -24.30 -6.09 21.70
C ARG A 370 -23.63 -5.88 23.05
N ASN A 371 -22.36 -6.34 23.20
CA ASN A 371 -21.64 -6.25 24.46
C ASN A 371 -20.44 -5.27 24.39
N GLY A 372 -20.21 -4.61 23.25
CA GLY A 372 -19.08 -3.69 23.06
C GLY A 372 -17.72 -4.39 23.00
N GLY A 373 -17.68 -5.67 22.67
CA GLY A 373 -16.44 -6.41 22.47
C GLY A 373 -15.77 -6.01 21.16
N LYS A 374 -14.49 -5.71 21.21
CA LYS A 374 -13.61 -5.51 20.05
C LYS A 374 -12.69 -6.71 19.90
N ILE A 375 -12.35 -7.04 18.65
CA ILE A 375 -11.46 -8.17 18.34
C ILE A 375 -10.05 -7.88 18.85
N ILE A 376 -9.43 -8.91 19.43
CA ILE A 376 -7.99 -8.98 19.72
C ILE A 376 -7.39 -10.25 19.13
N ARG A 377 -6.16 -10.15 18.63
CA ARG A 377 -5.46 -11.25 17.95
C ARG A 377 -4.06 -11.47 18.50
N GLY A 378 -3.46 -12.63 18.19
CA GLY A 378 -2.04 -12.93 18.41
C GLY A 378 -1.70 -13.61 19.73
N GLY A 379 -2.53 -13.54 20.76
CA GLY A 379 -2.19 -14.04 22.10
C GLY A 379 -1.20 -13.14 22.84
N TYR A 380 -0.70 -13.55 24.02
CA TYR A 380 0.09 -12.69 24.90
C TYR A 380 1.06 -13.46 25.80
N TYR A 381 2.03 -12.75 26.36
CA TYR A 381 3.18 -13.28 27.13
C TYR A 381 2.83 -14.17 28.33
N SER A 382 1.67 -13.99 28.94
CA SER A 382 1.20 -14.82 30.09
C SER A 382 0.06 -15.78 29.72
N GLY A 383 -0.25 -15.88 28.41
CA GLY A 383 -1.20 -16.84 27.87
C GLY A 383 -0.51 -18.09 27.34
N THR A 384 -1.30 -19.17 27.16
CA THR A 384 -0.79 -20.36 26.49
C THR A 384 -0.54 -20.09 25.01
N ASP A 385 0.36 -20.84 24.38
CA ASP A 385 0.66 -20.75 22.94
C ASP A 385 -0.58 -21.01 22.06
N TYR A 386 -1.60 -21.70 22.58
CA TYR A 386 -2.88 -21.89 21.86
C TYR A 386 -3.46 -20.57 21.38
N LYS A 387 -3.36 -19.50 22.21
CA LYS A 387 -3.90 -18.17 21.90
C LYS A 387 -3.12 -17.42 20.81
N GLY A 388 -1.91 -17.84 20.52
CA GLY A 388 -1.06 -17.24 19.47
C GLY A 388 -1.21 -17.89 18.10
N LYS A 389 -2.09 -18.89 17.95
CA LYS A 389 -2.34 -19.53 16.65
C LYS A 389 -3.03 -18.57 15.67
N LEU A 390 -2.68 -18.68 14.40
CA LEU A 390 -3.14 -17.77 13.34
C LEU A 390 -4.66 -17.68 13.18
N TRP A 391 -5.38 -18.73 13.51
CA TRP A 391 -6.86 -18.79 13.42
C TRP A 391 -7.57 -18.51 14.75
N ASP A 392 -6.84 -18.30 15.87
CA ASP A 392 -7.48 -18.01 17.16
C ASP A 392 -7.89 -16.54 17.22
N SER A 393 -9.17 -16.31 17.28
CA SER A 393 -9.79 -15.00 17.45
C SER A 393 -10.37 -14.87 18.85
N ASN A 394 -10.11 -13.76 19.49
CA ASN A 394 -10.63 -13.42 20.80
C ASN A 394 -11.21 -12.01 20.81
N TYR A 395 -11.86 -11.64 21.89
CA TYR A 395 -12.38 -10.29 22.07
C TYR A 395 -12.20 -9.79 23.50
N GLN A 396 -12.22 -8.48 23.63
CA GLN A 396 -12.16 -7.76 24.90
C GLN A 396 -13.12 -6.57 24.83
N ALA A 397 -13.75 -6.18 25.94
CA ALA A 397 -14.56 -4.96 25.94
C ALA A 397 -13.71 -3.77 25.53
N GLY A 398 -14.18 -2.98 24.57
CA GLY A 398 -13.36 -1.92 23.98
C GLY A 398 -12.97 -0.77 24.94
N ALA A 399 -13.70 -0.66 26.07
CA ALA A 399 -13.38 0.27 27.16
C ALA A 399 -12.46 -0.34 28.24
N GLU A 400 -12.15 -1.63 28.14
CA GLU A 400 -11.28 -2.30 29.09
C GLU A 400 -9.82 -2.15 28.70
N SER A 401 -8.96 -1.87 29.65
CA SER A 401 -7.50 -1.84 29.45
C SER A 401 -6.87 -3.05 30.16
N ARG A 402 -5.95 -3.72 29.50
CA ARG A 402 -5.20 -4.87 30.06
C ARG A 402 -3.72 -4.76 29.78
N SER A 403 -2.91 -5.19 30.73
CA SER A 403 -1.44 -5.25 30.57
C SER A 403 -0.99 -6.27 29.52
N THR A 404 -1.89 -7.04 28.96
CA THR A 404 -1.65 -8.06 27.95
C THR A 404 -2.11 -7.64 26.55
N THR A 405 -2.65 -6.42 26.40
CA THR A 405 -3.23 -5.96 25.13
C THR A 405 -2.57 -4.66 24.68
N GLY A 406 -2.02 -4.67 23.49
CA GLY A 406 -1.46 -3.56 22.74
C GLY A 406 -2.12 -3.42 21.36
N PHE A 407 -1.42 -2.86 20.37
CA PHE A 407 -1.90 -2.74 19.00
C PHE A 407 -0.76 -2.48 18.02
N ARG A 408 -0.99 -2.74 16.75
CA ARG A 408 -0.17 -2.26 15.63
C ARG A 408 -0.99 -1.38 14.70
N VAL A 409 -0.31 -0.61 13.88
CA VAL A 409 -0.97 0.31 12.94
C VAL A 409 -0.78 -0.15 11.51
N VAL A 410 -1.77 0.22 10.68
CA VAL A 410 -1.75 0.08 9.23
C VAL A 410 -2.07 1.42 8.56
N ARG A 411 -1.75 1.54 7.27
CA ARG A 411 -2.18 2.64 6.38
C ARG A 411 -2.66 2.05 5.07
N SER A 412 -3.78 2.51 4.56
CA SER A 412 -4.28 2.08 3.23
C SER A 412 -3.40 2.66 2.12
N ILE A 413 -3.11 1.87 1.10
CA ILE A 413 -2.55 2.34 -0.17
C ILE A 413 -3.72 2.90 -0.99
N LYS A 414 -3.60 4.12 -1.45
CA LYS A 414 -4.60 4.83 -2.27
C LYS A 414 -4.10 4.99 -3.69
#